data_3a0d8b3eee8a758e4a8c4676826991c4
#
_entry.id   3a0d8b3eee8a758e4a8c4676826991c4
#
_cell.length_a   1.000
_cell.length_b   1.000
_cell.length_c   1.000
_cell.angle_alpha   90.00
_cell.angle_beta   90.00
_cell.angle_gamma   90.00
#
_symmetry.space_group_name_H-M   'P 1'
#
loop_
_entity.id
_entity.type
_entity.pdbx_description
1 polymer ?
#
loop_
_entity_poly.entity_id
_entity_poly.type
_entity_poly.pdbx_seq_one_letter_code
_entity_poly.pdbx_strand_id
1 'polypeptide(L)'
;MSKTVLEVFFPGGKRVDAKIGKFVIKTDQPVWSGGEGSAPEPFQLFLASIATCAGIYAVSFCQSRDISTDGMSLTMECEWDDERRRYKKFSINLKLPKGFDSRYKKAIIRSMDLCAVKKHMIEPPEFEITAS
;
A
#
# COMPACT_ATOMS: atom_id res chain seq x y z
N MET A 1 -16.71 -15.72 -12.55
CA MET A 1 -15.75 -14.69 -12.09
C MET A 1 -16.42 -13.69 -11.20
N SER A 2 -15.76 -13.34 -10.15
CA SER A 2 -16.26 -12.32 -9.24
C SER A 2 -15.78 -10.93 -9.66
N LYS A 3 -16.59 -9.92 -9.36
CA LYS A 3 -16.23 -8.52 -9.55
C LYS A 3 -16.29 -7.79 -8.23
N THR A 4 -15.32 -6.95 -7.99
CA THR A 4 -15.35 -5.98 -6.89
C THR A 4 -15.75 -4.64 -7.48
N VAL A 5 -16.75 -4.00 -6.92
CA VAL A 5 -17.24 -2.71 -7.41
C VAL A 5 -16.97 -1.66 -6.35
N LEU A 6 -16.29 -0.59 -6.76
CA LEU A 6 -16.11 0.60 -5.93
C LEU A 6 -17.02 1.70 -6.45
N GLU A 7 -17.71 2.39 -5.54
CA GLU A 7 -18.46 3.58 -5.86
C GLU A 7 -17.66 4.79 -5.38
N VAL A 8 -17.59 5.83 -6.20
CA VAL A 8 -16.85 7.05 -5.89
C VAL A 8 -17.81 8.22 -5.87
N PHE A 9 -17.70 9.07 -4.86
CA PHE A 9 -18.55 10.24 -4.73
C PHE A 9 -17.72 11.47 -4.34
N PHE A 10 -18.34 12.63 -4.50
CA PHE A 10 -17.65 13.92 -4.50
C PHE A 10 -18.26 14.82 -3.42
N PRO A 11 -17.75 14.77 -2.16
CA PRO A 11 -18.36 15.52 -1.06
C PRO A 11 -18.23 17.04 -1.17
N GLY A 12 -17.24 17.52 -1.94
CA GLY A 12 -17.02 18.95 -2.14
C GLY A 12 -15.54 19.30 -2.22
N GLY A 13 -15.22 20.44 -2.81
CA GLY A 13 -13.83 20.86 -3.00
C GLY A 13 -13.05 19.86 -3.84
N LYS A 14 -11.89 19.45 -3.37
CA LYS A 14 -11.05 18.42 -3.99
C LYS A 14 -11.19 17.05 -3.33
N ARG A 15 -12.17 16.90 -2.44
CA ARG A 15 -12.41 15.61 -1.77
C ARG A 15 -13.08 14.64 -2.74
N VAL A 16 -12.56 13.42 -2.75
CA VAL A 16 -13.10 12.32 -3.55
C VAL A 16 -13.05 11.08 -2.67
N ASP A 17 -14.21 10.54 -2.33
CA ASP A 17 -14.32 9.40 -1.43
C ASP A 17 -14.69 8.14 -2.19
N ALA A 18 -14.17 7.01 -1.76
CA ALA A 18 -14.46 5.71 -2.35
C ALA A 18 -15.11 4.79 -1.33
N LYS A 19 -16.19 4.13 -1.75
CA LYS A 19 -16.84 3.11 -0.94
C LYS A 19 -16.48 1.73 -1.47
N ILE A 20 -15.96 0.90 -0.59
CA ILE A 20 -15.67 -0.51 -0.89
C ILE A 20 -16.24 -1.37 0.22
N GLY A 21 -17.25 -2.21 -0.10
CA GLY A 21 -17.98 -2.95 0.92
C GLY A 21 -18.59 -2.00 1.96
N LYS A 22 -18.30 -2.22 3.22
CA LYS A 22 -18.76 -1.37 4.33
C LYS A 22 -17.81 -0.21 4.64
N PHE A 23 -16.68 -0.10 3.93
CA PHE A 23 -15.67 0.90 4.23
C PHE A 23 -15.80 2.10 3.30
N VAL A 24 -15.53 3.27 3.86
CA VAL A 24 -15.39 4.50 3.10
C VAL A 24 -13.96 4.98 3.24
N ILE A 25 -13.28 5.14 2.11
CA ILE A 25 -11.92 5.64 2.05
C ILE A 25 -11.97 7.09 1.61
N LYS A 26 -11.53 7.99 2.47
CA LYS A 26 -11.54 9.43 2.21
C LYS A 26 -10.24 9.86 1.56
N THR A 27 -10.33 10.73 0.55
CA THR A 27 -9.17 11.37 -0.07
C THR A 27 -9.41 12.87 -0.22
N ASP A 28 -8.32 13.61 -0.27
CA ASP A 28 -8.30 15.04 -0.50
C ASP A 28 -7.00 15.40 -1.21
N GLN A 29 -6.80 16.67 -1.44
CA GLN A 29 -5.54 17.21 -1.92
C GLN A 29 -4.94 18.12 -0.86
N PRO A 30 -3.61 18.32 -0.85
CA PRO A 30 -3.01 19.28 0.08
C PRO A 30 -3.42 20.71 -0.25
N VAL A 31 -3.28 21.59 0.72
CA VAL A 31 -3.69 23.00 0.58
C VAL A 31 -2.98 23.66 -0.61
N TRP A 32 -1.70 23.41 -0.80
CA TRP A 32 -0.93 23.98 -1.92
C TRP A 32 -1.43 23.52 -3.30
N SER A 33 -2.16 22.43 -3.35
CA SER A 33 -2.75 21.88 -4.59
C SER A 33 -4.27 22.14 -4.70
N GLY A 34 -4.81 23.01 -3.87
CA GLY A 34 -6.21 23.42 -3.94
C GLY A 34 -7.16 22.63 -3.05
N GLY A 35 -6.69 21.70 -2.26
CA GLY A 35 -7.49 20.97 -1.29
C GLY A 35 -7.45 21.60 0.09
N GLU A 36 -7.99 20.88 1.06
CA GLU A 36 -7.99 21.29 2.46
C GLU A 36 -7.02 20.46 3.33
N GLY A 37 -6.37 19.46 2.75
CA GLY A 37 -5.49 18.57 3.49
C GLY A 37 -6.22 17.72 4.52
N SER A 38 -7.51 17.45 4.31
CA SER A 38 -8.34 16.74 5.28
C SER A 38 -8.18 15.23 5.27
N ALA A 39 -7.53 14.68 4.26
CA ALA A 39 -7.31 13.26 4.08
C ALA A 39 -6.11 13.03 3.16
N PRO A 40 -5.58 11.80 3.11
CA PRO A 40 -4.48 11.49 2.19
C PRO A 40 -4.87 11.70 0.73
N GLU A 41 -3.88 12.01 -0.09
CA GLU A 41 -4.05 12.00 -1.54
C GLU A 41 -4.21 10.55 -2.03
N PRO A 42 -4.88 10.34 -3.18
CA PRO A 42 -4.99 8.99 -3.75
C PRO A 42 -3.64 8.28 -3.92
N PHE A 43 -2.62 8.99 -4.35
CA PHE A 43 -1.31 8.36 -4.55
C PHE A 43 -0.67 7.91 -3.24
N GLN A 44 -0.91 8.64 -2.13
CA GLN A 44 -0.44 8.21 -0.82
C GLN A 44 -1.09 6.88 -0.38
N LEU A 45 -2.35 6.65 -0.76
CA LEU A 45 -3.01 5.37 -0.53
C LEU A 45 -2.35 4.25 -1.33
N PHE A 46 -1.92 4.53 -2.54
CA PHE A 46 -1.16 3.58 -3.35
C PHE A 46 0.16 3.21 -2.65
N LEU A 47 0.91 4.20 -2.18
CA LEU A 47 2.15 3.96 -1.44
C LEU A 47 1.88 3.14 -0.17
N ALA A 48 0.87 3.52 0.59
CA ALA A 48 0.48 2.81 1.81
C ALA A 48 0.09 1.36 1.53
N SER A 49 -0.58 1.09 0.41
CA SER A 49 -0.99 -0.26 0.03
C SER A 49 0.20 -1.17 -0.24
N ILE A 50 1.26 -0.64 -0.84
CA ILE A 50 2.50 -1.40 -1.08
C ILE A 50 3.12 -1.82 0.26
N ALA A 51 3.27 -0.87 1.16
CA ALA A 51 3.89 -1.10 2.46
C ALA A 51 3.06 -2.02 3.35
N THR A 52 1.75 -1.79 3.44
CA THR A 52 0.87 -2.61 4.28
C THR A 52 0.69 -4.02 3.72
N CYS A 53 0.69 -4.18 2.40
CA CYS A 53 0.64 -5.50 1.78
C CYS A 53 1.89 -6.32 2.12
N ALA A 54 3.07 -5.72 2.03
CA ALA A 54 4.31 -6.36 2.46
C ALA A 54 4.24 -6.73 3.95
N GLY A 55 3.71 -5.81 4.76
CA GLY A 55 3.58 -6.00 6.20
C GLY A 55 2.69 -7.16 6.59
N ILE A 56 1.55 -7.35 5.91
CA ILE A 56 0.65 -8.46 6.24
C ILE A 56 1.30 -9.82 5.94
N TYR A 57 2.13 -9.90 4.91
CA TYR A 57 2.88 -11.13 4.64
C TYR A 57 3.90 -11.42 5.73
N ALA A 58 4.54 -10.39 6.29
CA ALA A 58 5.44 -10.56 7.43
C ALA A 58 4.69 -11.05 8.68
N VAL A 59 3.54 -10.47 8.96
CA VAL A 59 2.67 -10.90 10.09
C VAL A 59 2.24 -12.36 9.91
N SER A 60 1.76 -12.71 8.73
CA SER A 60 1.31 -14.08 8.44
C SER A 60 2.44 -15.09 8.58
N PHE A 61 3.64 -14.72 8.13
CA PHE A 61 4.83 -15.56 8.30
C PHE A 61 5.08 -15.86 9.78
N CYS A 62 5.07 -14.82 10.61
CA CYS A 62 5.28 -14.98 12.05
C CYS A 62 4.17 -15.80 12.71
N GLN A 63 2.92 -15.50 12.40
CA GLN A 63 1.77 -16.20 12.99
C GLN A 63 1.76 -17.69 12.67
N SER A 64 2.10 -18.06 11.42
CA SER A 64 2.12 -19.46 11.02
C SER A 64 3.24 -20.28 11.70
N ARG A 65 4.19 -19.62 12.34
CA ARG A 65 5.34 -20.25 13.02
C ARG A 65 5.36 -19.95 14.53
N ASP A 66 4.28 -19.40 15.04
CA ASP A 66 4.18 -19.00 16.46
C ASP A 66 5.33 -18.07 16.89
N ILE A 67 5.76 -17.18 15.99
CA ILE A 67 6.76 -16.18 16.29
C ILE A 67 6.04 -14.89 16.71
N SER A 68 6.42 -14.34 17.87
CA SER A 68 5.90 -13.06 18.33
C SER A 68 6.29 -11.93 17.38
N THR A 69 5.37 -11.01 17.11
CA THR A 69 5.63 -9.80 16.34
C THR A 69 6.05 -8.62 17.21
N ASP A 70 6.33 -8.86 18.49
CA ASP A 70 6.70 -7.82 19.43
C ASP A 70 7.97 -7.08 18.96
N GLY A 71 7.88 -5.76 18.84
CA GLY A 71 8.98 -4.92 18.37
C GLY A 71 9.18 -4.92 16.84
N MET A 72 8.36 -5.65 16.08
CA MET A 72 8.42 -5.63 14.62
C MET A 72 7.90 -4.31 14.07
N SER A 73 8.60 -3.75 13.09
CA SER A 73 8.16 -2.56 12.38
C SER A 73 8.67 -2.60 10.93
N LEU A 74 8.05 -1.82 10.09
CA LEU A 74 8.40 -1.78 8.66
C LEU A 74 8.49 -0.32 8.22
N THR A 75 9.51 0.00 7.44
CA THR A 75 9.63 1.31 6.79
C THR A 75 9.73 1.11 5.29
N MET A 76 9.21 2.08 4.54
CA MET A 76 9.35 2.11 3.09
C MET A 76 9.87 3.49 2.68
N GLU A 77 11.00 3.51 2.00
CA GLU A 77 11.54 4.71 1.41
C GLU A 77 11.16 4.76 -0.06
N CYS A 78 10.71 5.93 -0.51
CA CYS A 78 10.25 6.13 -1.88
C CYS A 78 11.14 7.16 -2.56
N GLU A 79 11.92 6.77 -3.56
CA GLU A 79 12.82 7.65 -4.29
C GLU A 79 12.15 8.19 -5.54
N TRP A 80 12.11 9.52 -5.63
CA TRP A 80 11.52 10.24 -6.75
C TRP A 80 12.55 10.48 -7.85
N ASP A 81 12.11 10.36 -9.12
CA ASP A 81 12.90 10.69 -10.31
C ASP A 81 12.34 11.98 -10.91
N ASP A 82 13.09 13.09 -10.78
CA ASP A 82 12.65 14.40 -11.26
C ASP A 82 12.53 14.48 -12.78
N GLU A 83 13.38 13.75 -13.50
CA GLU A 83 13.35 13.75 -14.97
C GLU A 83 12.12 13.06 -15.52
N ARG A 84 11.83 11.87 -14.98
CA ARG A 84 10.69 11.06 -15.42
C ARG A 84 9.40 11.41 -14.70
N ARG A 85 9.49 12.21 -13.64
CA ARG A 85 8.36 12.64 -12.80
C ARG A 85 7.56 11.45 -12.27
N ARG A 86 8.28 10.49 -11.71
CA ARG A 86 7.71 9.28 -11.13
C ARG A 86 8.63 8.74 -10.02
N TYR A 87 8.08 7.90 -9.19
CA TYR A 87 8.93 7.14 -8.27
C TYR A 87 9.73 6.09 -9.04
N LYS A 88 11.03 6.01 -8.77
CA LYS A 88 11.93 5.05 -9.43
C LYS A 88 12.26 3.86 -8.57
N LYS A 89 12.08 3.95 -7.24
CA LYS A 89 12.44 2.87 -6.35
C LYS A 89 11.66 2.95 -5.04
N PHE A 90 11.18 1.81 -4.59
CA PHE A 90 10.62 1.61 -3.25
C PHE A 90 11.53 0.65 -2.50
N SER A 91 12.05 1.08 -1.37
CA SER A 91 12.93 0.26 -0.53
C SER A 91 12.21 -0.05 0.78
N ILE A 92 11.90 -1.32 0.98
CA ILE A 92 11.17 -1.79 2.15
C ILE A 92 12.14 -2.47 3.10
N ASN A 93 12.17 -2.01 4.35
CA ASN A 93 12.98 -2.63 5.38
C ASN A 93 12.09 -3.07 6.54
N LEU A 94 12.20 -4.33 6.90
CA LEU A 94 11.53 -4.91 8.05
C LEU A 94 12.50 -4.96 9.23
N LYS A 95 12.14 -4.26 10.31
CA LYS A 95 12.82 -4.45 11.58
C LYS A 95 12.25 -5.72 12.20
N LEU A 96 13.10 -6.73 12.35
CA LEU A 96 12.68 -8.03 12.85
C LEU A 96 12.20 -7.95 14.30
N PRO A 97 11.23 -8.79 14.71
CA PRO A 97 10.77 -8.79 16.09
C PRO A 97 11.86 -9.27 17.05
N LYS A 98 11.67 -8.97 18.32
CA LYS A 98 12.59 -9.39 19.36
C LYS A 98 12.72 -10.92 19.38
N GLY A 99 13.95 -11.39 19.51
CA GLY A 99 14.22 -12.81 19.58
C GLY A 99 14.03 -13.58 18.27
N PHE A 100 13.91 -12.89 17.16
CA PHE A 100 13.73 -13.52 15.86
C PHE A 100 14.97 -14.33 15.48
N ASP A 101 14.78 -15.60 15.13
CA ASP A 101 15.86 -16.49 14.73
C ASP A 101 16.37 -16.09 13.32
N SER A 102 17.65 -15.74 13.22
CA SER A 102 18.25 -15.25 11.98
C SER A 102 18.18 -16.25 10.82
N ARG A 103 18.02 -17.56 11.10
CA ARG A 103 17.87 -18.56 10.04
C ARG A 103 16.61 -18.38 9.20
N TYR A 104 15.60 -17.69 9.74
CA TYR A 104 14.34 -17.40 9.04
C TYR A 104 14.35 -16.07 8.29
N LYS A 105 15.42 -15.30 8.36
CA LYS A 105 15.49 -13.96 7.75
C LYS A 105 15.24 -13.98 6.24
N LYS A 106 15.88 -14.88 5.51
CA LYS A 106 15.67 -14.98 4.06
C LYS A 106 14.25 -15.42 3.72
N ALA A 107 13.66 -16.29 4.54
CA ALA A 107 12.31 -16.79 4.30
C ALA A 107 11.25 -15.71 4.51
N ILE A 108 11.36 -14.88 5.54
CA ILE A 108 10.41 -13.79 5.75
C ILE A 108 10.51 -12.73 4.66
N ILE A 109 11.71 -12.43 4.18
CA ILE A 109 11.92 -11.50 3.05
C ILE A 109 11.23 -12.04 1.80
N ARG A 110 11.40 -13.33 1.48
CA ARG A 110 10.72 -13.95 0.33
C ARG A 110 9.21 -13.93 0.49
N SER A 111 8.70 -14.11 1.70
CA SER A 111 7.27 -14.02 1.98
C SER A 111 6.74 -12.63 1.65
N MET A 112 7.42 -11.58 2.08
CA MET A 112 7.03 -10.19 1.81
C MET A 112 7.08 -9.87 0.31
N ASP A 113 7.96 -10.52 -0.43
CA ASP A 113 8.10 -10.32 -1.88
C ASP A 113 6.93 -10.89 -2.69
N LEU A 114 6.07 -11.70 -2.08
CA LEU A 114 4.87 -12.25 -2.71
C LEU A 114 3.69 -11.25 -2.72
N CYS A 115 3.92 -10.00 -2.36
CA CYS A 115 2.90 -8.96 -2.24
C CYS A 115 2.00 -8.88 -3.48
N ALA A 116 0.68 -9.01 -3.28
CA ALA A 116 -0.30 -8.98 -4.36
C ALA A 116 -0.32 -7.62 -5.09
N VAL A 117 -0.10 -6.52 -4.35
CA VAL A 117 -0.04 -5.17 -4.94
C VAL A 117 1.14 -5.09 -5.91
N LYS A 118 2.31 -5.58 -5.50
CA LYS A 118 3.50 -5.61 -6.35
C LYS A 118 3.27 -6.44 -7.61
N LYS A 119 2.59 -7.58 -7.49
CA LYS A 119 2.27 -8.43 -8.64
C LYS A 119 1.47 -7.69 -9.69
N HIS A 120 0.50 -6.86 -9.27
CA HIS A 120 -0.33 -6.08 -10.20
C HIS A 120 0.42 -4.93 -10.86
N MET A 121 1.57 -4.54 -10.34
CA MET A 121 2.45 -3.57 -10.98
C MET A 121 3.39 -4.20 -12.00
N ILE A 122 3.87 -5.40 -11.70
CA ILE A 122 4.78 -6.15 -12.59
C ILE A 122 4.00 -6.74 -13.77
N GLU A 123 2.83 -7.29 -13.51
CA GLU A 123 1.89 -7.79 -14.50
C GLU A 123 0.62 -6.93 -14.44
N PRO A 124 0.64 -5.73 -15.06
CA PRO A 124 -0.44 -4.77 -14.88
C PRO A 124 -1.74 -5.24 -15.55
N PRO A 125 -2.89 -4.94 -14.92
CA PRO A 125 -4.19 -5.19 -15.53
C PRO A 125 -4.49 -4.20 -16.64
N GLU A 126 -5.48 -4.51 -17.45
CA GLU A 126 -5.99 -3.58 -18.46
C GLU A 126 -6.85 -2.50 -17.79
N PHE A 127 -6.86 -1.32 -18.38
CA PHE A 127 -7.69 -0.19 -17.94
C PHE A 127 -8.65 0.20 -19.05
N GLU A 128 -9.92 0.40 -18.71
CA GLU A 128 -10.95 0.90 -19.60
C GLU A 128 -11.66 2.07 -18.90
N ILE A 129 -11.71 3.22 -19.55
CA ILE A 129 -12.36 4.41 -19.00
C ILE A 129 -13.43 4.85 -19.95
N THR A 130 -14.66 4.99 -19.47
CA THR A 130 -15.80 5.40 -20.25
C THR A 130 -16.52 6.57 -19.57
N ALA A 131 -17.40 7.21 -20.32
CA ALA A 131 -18.28 8.26 -19.79
C ALA A 131 -19.65 8.14 -20.44
N SER A 132 -20.68 8.50 -19.68
CA SER A 132 -22.06 8.44 -20.17
C SER A 132 -22.87 9.66 -19.76
#